data_52defaf2b2011e4ecfa91a9926a4e9a6
#
_entry.id   52defaf2b2011e4ecfa91a9926a4e9a6
#
_cell.length_a   1.000
_cell.length_b   1.000
_cell.length_c   1.000
_cell.angle_alpha   90.00
_cell.angle_beta   90.00
_cell.angle_gamma   90.00
#
_symmetry.space_group_name_H-M   'P 1'
#
loop_
_entity.id
_entity.type
_entity.pdbx_description
1 polymer ?
#
loop_
_entity_poly.entity_id
_entity_poly.type
_entity_poly.pdbx_seq_one_letter_code
_entity_poly.pdbx_strand_id
1 'polypeptide(L)'
;MRLTFALGMNPYQIILMNDINYHPEYLILDSGAFTAWNTGKQVDIDAYATWALANQQKAKKVVAVNLDVIPGEAGRTSTKKERAEGMKQSLINADYLRSKGLEVMEVYHQDEPQVFLDTLLDRLPVDGILGISPRNDVSLKSRIEWQNLVLRHLYQRYGFENLPKTHGLAVTALDSMKAFPYYSVDSSTWTTSMRFGQYITEWGKAKKLDEIIPKSGELNSKEAVLVGLRKSVESYAHVGTGITSLWEQRGVKWKD
;
A
#
# COMPACT_ATOMS: atom_id res chain seq x y z
N MET A 1 -6.08 7.68 9.21
CA MET A 1 -5.24 7.00 8.19
C MET A 1 -3.88 6.70 8.81
N ARG A 2 -3.46 5.46 8.75
CA ARG A 2 -2.16 5.03 9.28
C ARG A 2 -1.13 4.98 8.15
N LEU A 3 0.07 5.49 8.39
CA LEU A 3 1.20 5.23 7.52
C LEU A 3 1.70 3.83 7.82
N THR A 4 1.69 2.97 6.81
CA THR A 4 2.25 1.63 6.92
C THR A 4 3.53 1.57 6.10
N PHE A 5 4.52 0.89 6.64
CA PHE A 5 5.71 0.54 5.88
C PHE A 5 5.47 -0.87 5.31
N ALA A 6 5.20 -0.94 4.00
CA ALA A 6 5.22 -2.21 3.31
C ALA A 6 6.69 -2.67 3.25
N LEU A 7 6.97 -3.76 3.94
CA LEU A 7 8.26 -4.43 3.85
C LEU A 7 8.13 -5.50 2.77
N GLY A 8 8.65 -5.21 1.59
CA GLY A 8 8.88 -6.24 0.58
C GLY A 8 9.87 -7.30 1.07
N MET A 9 10.12 -8.32 0.27
CA MET A 9 11.12 -9.36 0.59
C MET A 9 12.56 -8.80 0.62
N ASN A 10 12.76 -7.67 1.30
CA ASN A 10 14.07 -7.07 1.50
C ASN A 10 14.57 -7.37 2.91
N PRO A 11 15.54 -8.30 3.06
CA PRO A 11 16.06 -8.70 4.36
C PRO A 11 16.69 -7.54 5.14
N TYR A 12 17.20 -6.51 4.46
CA TYR A 12 17.83 -5.36 5.13
C TYR A 12 16.87 -4.56 6.01
N GLN A 13 15.60 -4.43 5.62
CA GLN A 13 14.60 -3.71 6.40
C GLN A 13 14.28 -4.46 7.70
N ILE A 14 14.18 -5.78 7.64
CA ILE A 14 13.95 -6.63 8.81
C ILE A 14 15.17 -6.60 9.75
N ILE A 15 16.38 -6.63 9.22
CA ILE A 15 17.62 -6.50 10.00
C ILE A 15 17.61 -5.16 10.75
N LEU A 16 17.32 -4.06 10.04
CA LEU A 16 17.28 -2.74 10.66
C LEU A 16 16.22 -2.66 11.80
N MET A 17 15.04 -3.23 11.60
CA MET A 17 14.02 -3.29 12.67
C MET A 17 14.54 -4.04 13.92
N ASN A 18 15.27 -5.14 13.73
CA ASN A 18 15.88 -5.88 14.83
C ASN A 18 16.95 -5.05 15.55
N ASP A 19 17.82 -4.38 14.79
CA ASP A 19 18.94 -3.60 15.34
C ASP A 19 18.46 -2.44 16.22
N ILE A 20 17.34 -1.80 15.87
CA ILE A 20 16.75 -0.71 16.64
C ILE A 20 15.65 -1.15 17.60
N ASN A 21 15.42 -2.45 17.73
CA ASN A 21 14.35 -3.05 18.56
C ASN A 21 12.97 -2.40 18.30
N TYR A 22 12.63 -2.18 17.02
CA TYR A 22 11.39 -1.52 16.61
C TYR A 22 10.27 -2.55 16.42
N HIS A 23 9.21 -2.44 17.21
CA HIS A 23 8.01 -3.27 17.14
C HIS A 23 6.79 -2.42 16.82
N PRO A 24 6.40 -2.30 15.54
CA PRO A 24 5.22 -1.53 15.15
C PRO A 24 3.93 -2.19 15.64
N GLU A 25 2.88 -1.38 15.78
CA GLU A 25 1.53 -1.88 16.06
C GLU A 25 1.00 -2.72 14.89
N TYR A 26 1.33 -2.30 13.66
CA TYR A 26 0.83 -2.90 12.43
C TYR A 26 1.94 -3.01 11.38
N LEU A 27 2.07 -4.18 10.79
CA LEU A 27 3.06 -4.46 9.74
C LEU A 27 2.37 -5.11 8.54
N ILE A 28 2.59 -4.58 7.35
CA ILE A 28 2.18 -5.18 6.09
C ILE A 28 3.42 -5.77 5.42
N LEU A 29 3.36 -7.07 5.11
CA LEU A 29 4.40 -7.78 4.38
C LEU A 29 4.03 -7.84 2.90
N ASP A 30 4.80 -7.16 2.06
CA ASP A 30 4.57 -7.13 0.61
C ASP A 30 5.00 -8.47 -0.03
N SER A 31 4.20 -8.99 -0.96
CA SER A 31 4.47 -10.22 -1.69
C SER A 31 5.50 -10.07 -2.82
N GLY A 32 5.74 -8.84 -3.27
CA GLY A 32 6.54 -8.57 -4.45
C GLY A 32 5.85 -8.86 -5.79
N ALA A 33 4.55 -9.15 -5.80
CA ALA A 33 3.77 -9.47 -7.01
C ALA A 33 3.92 -8.41 -8.10
N PHE A 34 3.86 -7.12 -7.76
CA PHE A 34 4.04 -6.02 -8.71
C PHE A 34 5.44 -6.02 -9.35
N THR A 35 6.48 -6.25 -8.55
CA THR A 35 7.85 -6.33 -9.05
C THR A 35 8.02 -7.53 -9.97
N ALA A 36 7.47 -8.68 -9.60
CA ALA A 36 7.47 -9.89 -10.40
C ALA A 36 6.78 -9.68 -11.75
N TRP A 37 5.57 -9.12 -11.73
CA TRP A 37 4.80 -8.79 -12.93
C TRP A 37 5.57 -7.83 -13.86
N ASN A 38 6.17 -6.77 -13.31
CA ASN A 38 6.89 -5.76 -14.09
C ASN A 38 8.22 -6.27 -14.67
N THR A 39 8.83 -7.27 -14.05
CA THR A 39 10.14 -7.84 -14.49
C THR A 39 10.01 -9.17 -15.20
N GLY A 40 8.81 -9.75 -15.30
CA GLY A 40 8.56 -11.09 -15.83
C GLY A 40 9.12 -12.21 -14.95
N LYS A 41 9.54 -11.93 -13.71
CA LYS A 41 10.00 -12.94 -12.76
C LYS A 41 8.82 -13.57 -12.05
N GLN A 42 9.00 -14.80 -11.57
CA GLN A 42 8.00 -15.43 -10.69
C GLN A 42 8.44 -15.36 -9.24
N VAL A 43 7.48 -15.22 -8.35
CA VAL A 43 7.67 -15.35 -6.90
C VAL A 43 7.24 -16.76 -6.49
N ASP A 44 8.09 -17.45 -5.76
CA ASP A 44 7.76 -18.72 -5.16
C ASP A 44 6.86 -18.49 -3.94
N ILE A 45 5.63 -18.98 -4.01
CA ILE A 45 4.62 -18.79 -2.96
C ILE A 45 5.00 -19.50 -1.65
N ASP A 46 5.70 -20.64 -1.71
CA ASP A 46 6.17 -21.35 -0.51
C ASP A 46 7.29 -20.60 0.18
N ALA A 47 8.24 -20.05 -0.58
CA ALA A 47 9.29 -19.20 -0.06
C ALA A 47 8.70 -17.93 0.57
N TYR A 48 7.71 -17.30 -0.09
CA TYR A 48 7.00 -16.15 0.45
C TYR A 48 6.25 -16.48 1.74
N ALA A 49 5.48 -17.58 1.77
CA ALA A 49 4.75 -18.01 2.96
C ALA A 49 5.70 -18.28 4.14
N THR A 50 6.80 -18.99 3.89
CA THR A 50 7.84 -19.28 4.90
C THR A 50 8.43 -18.00 5.47
N TRP A 51 8.79 -17.04 4.62
CA TRP A 51 9.32 -15.75 5.04
C TRP A 51 8.28 -14.94 5.83
N ALA A 52 7.02 -14.89 5.39
CA ALA A 52 5.95 -14.17 6.08
C ALA A 52 5.69 -14.76 7.47
N LEU A 53 5.64 -16.09 7.61
CA LEU A 53 5.50 -16.78 8.89
C LEU A 53 6.65 -16.46 9.85
N ALA A 54 7.89 -16.43 9.36
CA ALA A 54 9.06 -16.09 10.17
C ALA A 54 9.04 -14.63 10.69
N ASN A 55 8.20 -13.77 10.10
CA ASN A 55 8.09 -12.36 10.48
C ASN A 55 6.80 -12.01 11.25
N GLN A 56 5.94 -12.98 11.57
CA GLN A 56 4.69 -12.73 12.30
C GLN A 56 4.86 -12.09 13.68
N GLN A 57 6.01 -12.31 14.33
CA GLN A 57 6.30 -11.76 15.66
C GLN A 57 6.90 -10.33 15.63
N LYS A 58 7.03 -9.71 14.44
CA LYS A 58 7.67 -8.39 14.28
C LYS A 58 6.76 -7.21 14.61
N ALA A 59 5.46 -7.44 14.73
CA ALA A 59 4.46 -6.43 15.09
C ALA A 59 3.34 -7.07 15.91
N LYS A 60 2.48 -6.25 16.53
CA LYS A 60 1.29 -6.76 17.21
C LYS A 60 0.28 -7.36 16.22
N LYS A 61 0.14 -6.75 15.04
CA LYS A 61 -0.65 -7.28 13.93
C LYS A 61 0.21 -7.30 12.67
N VAL A 62 0.31 -8.46 12.04
CA VAL A 62 1.04 -8.66 10.78
C VAL A 62 0.08 -9.19 9.74
N VAL A 63 0.04 -8.54 8.58
CA VAL A 63 -0.79 -8.93 7.44
C VAL A 63 0.09 -9.14 6.22
N ALA A 64 -0.03 -10.30 5.59
CA ALA A 64 0.65 -10.60 4.34
C ALA A 64 -0.20 -10.13 3.15
N VAL A 65 0.39 -9.35 2.24
CA VAL A 65 -0.26 -9.05 0.96
C VAL A 65 -0.37 -10.36 0.18
N ASN A 66 -1.52 -10.61 -0.42
CA ASN A 66 -1.67 -11.78 -1.28
C ASN A 66 -0.58 -11.78 -2.36
N LEU A 67 -0.11 -12.96 -2.73
CA LEU A 67 0.64 -13.11 -3.98
C LEU A 67 -0.36 -13.17 -5.14
N ASP A 68 -0.97 -12.01 -5.42
CA ASP A 68 -1.99 -11.86 -6.43
C ASP A 68 -1.38 -11.91 -7.84
N VAL A 69 -2.19 -12.31 -8.81
CA VAL A 69 -1.83 -12.34 -10.21
C VAL A 69 -2.38 -11.11 -10.91
N ILE A 70 -1.53 -10.12 -11.12
CA ILE A 70 -1.88 -8.92 -11.86
C ILE A 70 -2.13 -9.30 -13.32
N PRO A 71 -3.34 -9.04 -13.89
CA PRO A 71 -3.68 -9.55 -15.21
C PRO A 71 -2.92 -8.84 -16.33
N GLY A 72 -2.49 -9.60 -17.32
CA GLY A 72 -1.82 -9.11 -18.53
C GLY A 72 -0.35 -8.80 -18.31
N GLU A 73 0.19 -7.92 -19.14
CA GLU A 73 1.58 -7.49 -19.14
C GLU A 73 1.69 -5.98 -18.93
N ALA A 74 2.81 -5.52 -18.40
CA ALA A 74 3.08 -4.10 -18.24
C ALA A 74 2.98 -3.35 -19.58
N GLY A 75 2.31 -2.19 -19.56
CA GLY A 75 2.19 -1.32 -20.73
C GLY A 75 1.04 -1.66 -21.70
N ARG A 76 0.25 -2.71 -21.46
CA ARG A 76 -0.96 -2.99 -22.25
C ARG A 76 -2.19 -3.26 -21.39
N THR A 77 -3.35 -3.09 -21.98
CA THR A 77 -4.62 -3.48 -21.35
C THR A 77 -4.76 -5.00 -21.36
N SER A 78 -5.13 -5.58 -20.22
CA SER A 78 -5.40 -6.99 -20.06
C SER A 78 -6.68 -7.41 -20.81
N THR A 79 -6.68 -8.63 -21.34
CA THR A 79 -7.87 -9.25 -21.94
C THR A 79 -8.85 -9.75 -20.88
N LYS A 80 -10.11 -9.99 -21.26
CA LYS A 80 -11.10 -10.60 -20.36
C LYS A 80 -10.64 -11.95 -19.83
N LYS A 81 -9.96 -12.75 -20.64
CA LYS A 81 -9.45 -14.07 -20.27
C LYS A 81 -8.35 -13.93 -19.21
N GLU A 82 -7.37 -13.08 -19.44
CA GLU A 82 -6.27 -12.84 -18.49
C GLU A 82 -6.80 -12.35 -17.13
N ARG A 83 -7.82 -11.47 -17.13
CA ARG A 83 -8.47 -11.02 -15.90
C ARG A 83 -9.13 -12.18 -15.16
N ALA A 84 -9.89 -13.03 -15.86
CA ALA A 84 -10.56 -14.17 -15.25
C ALA A 84 -9.59 -15.20 -14.68
N GLU A 85 -8.49 -15.47 -15.40
CA GLU A 85 -7.43 -16.36 -14.94
C GLU A 85 -6.66 -15.77 -13.75
N GLY A 86 -6.31 -14.48 -13.81
CA GLY A 86 -5.65 -13.76 -12.71
C GLY A 86 -6.49 -13.77 -11.45
N MET A 87 -7.77 -13.41 -11.53
CA MET A 87 -8.71 -13.45 -10.40
C MET A 87 -8.77 -14.84 -9.77
N LYS A 88 -8.94 -15.89 -10.58
CA LYS A 88 -9.02 -17.28 -10.11
C LYS A 88 -7.72 -17.67 -9.37
N GLN A 89 -6.57 -17.38 -9.95
CA GLN A 89 -5.28 -17.74 -9.35
C GLN A 89 -5.01 -16.93 -8.08
N SER A 90 -5.40 -15.64 -8.04
CA SER A 90 -5.29 -14.80 -6.85
C SER A 90 -6.09 -15.36 -5.67
N LEU A 91 -7.32 -15.87 -5.91
CA LEU A 91 -8.12 -16.51 -4.87
C LEU A 91 -7.45 -17.81 -4.37
N ILE A 92 -6.93 -18.64 -5.26
CA ILE A 92 -6.21 -19.87 -4.91
C ILE A 92 -4.98 -19.54 -4.05
N ASN A 93 -4.20 -18.54 -4.42
CA ASN A 93 -3.03 -18.11 -3.67
C ASN A 93 -3.41 -17.58 -2.28
N ALA A 94 -4.49 -16.79 -2.18
CA ALA A 94 -4.98 -16.30 -0.89
C ALA A 94 -5.40 -17.44 0.04
N ASP A 95 -6.14 -18.42 -0.49
CA ASP A 95 -6.56 -19.59 0.29
C ASP A 95 -5.36 -20.44 0.73
N TYR A 96 -4.38 -20.60 -0.16
CA TYR A 96 -3.13 -21.27 0.18
C TYR A 96 -2.39 -20.56 1.31
N LEU A 97 -2.18 -19.26 1.24
CA LEU A 97 -1.50 -18.48 2.28
C LEU A 97 -2.26 -18.53 3.62
N ARG A 98 -3.59 -18.44 3.59
CA ARG A 98 -4.44 -18.61 4.78
C ARG A 98 -4.32 -20.00 5.38
N SER A 99 -4.22 -21.05 4.55
CA SER A 99 -4.04 -22.43 5.02
C SER A 99 -2.71 -22.64 5.77
N LYS A 100 -1.72 -21.77 5.52
CA LYS A 100 -0.45 -21.73 6.27
C LYS A 100 -0.55 -20.96 7.60
N GLY A 101 -1.69 -20.34 7.90
CA GLY A 101 -1.89 -19.55 9.12
C GLY A 101 -1.56 -18.07 8.99
N LEU A 102 -1.46 -17.55 7.78
CA LEU A 102 -1.24 -16.12 7.54
C LEU A 102 -2.58 -15.34 7.52
N GLU A 103 -2.59 -14.15 8.11
CA GLU A 103 -3.61 -13.15 7.81
C GLU A 103 -3.29 -12.53 6.45
N VAL A 104 -4.23 -12.62 5.49
CA VAL A 104 -3.97 -12.26 4.09
C VAL A 104 -4.82 -11.07 3.68
N MET A 105 -4.17 -10.03 3.17
CA MET A 105 -4.81 -8.92 2.47
C MET A 105 -4.95 -9.27 1.00
N GLU A 106 -6.17 -9.57 0.56
CA GLU A 106 -6.48 -9.70 -0.87
C GLU A 106 -6.50 -8.33 -1.53
N VAL A 107 -6.21 -8.24 -2.83
CA VAL A 107 -6.03 -6.98 -3.54
C VAL A 107 -7.01 -6.88 -4.71
N TYR A 108 -7.71 -5.74 -4.80
CA TYR A 108 -8.55 -5.37 -5.93
C TYR A 108 -7.81 -4.34 -6.80
N HIS A 109 -7.58 -4.70 -8.06
CA HIS A 109 -6.87 -3.84 -9.01
C HIS A 109 -7.82 -3.02 -9.88
N GLN A 110 -7.35 -1.85 -10.30
CA GLN A 110 -8.05 -1.07 -11.33
C GLN A 110 -8.19 -1.90 -12.60
N ASP A 111 -9.37 -1.83 -13.24
CA ASP A 111 -9.80 -2.58 -14.43
C ASP A 111 -10.26 -4.02 -14.17
N GLU A 112 -10.19 -4.52 -12.95
CA GLU A 112 -10.88 -5.77 -12.60
C GLU A 112 -12.41 -5.53 -12.53
N PRO A 113 -13.23 -6.52 -12.89
CA PRO A 113 -14.69 -6.37 -12.87
C PRO A 113 -15.21 -6.24 -11.44
N GLN A 114 -16.26 -5.45 -11.25
CA GLN A 114 -16.87 -5.21 -9.93
C GLN A 114 -17.29 -6.49 -9.21
N VAL A 115 -17.69 -7.52 -9.94
CA VAL A 115 -18.04 -8.85 -9.36
C VAL A 115 -16.86 -9.46 -8.60
N PHE A 116 -15.62 -9.14 -8.98
CA PHE A 116 -14.46 -9.58 -8.22
C PHE A 116 -14.31 -8.80 -6.91
N LEU A 117 -14.56 -7.50 -6.92
CA LEU A 117 -14.63 -6.72 -5.68
C LEU A 117 -15.66 -7.31 -4.71
N ASP A 118 -16.86 -7.66 -5.21
CA ASP A 118 -17.88 -8.32 -4.40
C ASP A 118 -17.39 -9.65 -3.81
N THR A 119 -16.73 -10.46 -4.63
CA THR A 119 -16.12 -11.72 -4.17
C THR A 119 -15.10 -11.48 -3.04
N LEU A 120 -14.23 -10.48 -3.19
CA LEU A 120 -13.23 -10.15 -2.16
C LEU A 120 -13.90 -9.63 -0.87
N LEU A 121 -14.94 -8.82 -0.99
CA LEU A 121 -15.69 -8.29 0.15
C LEU A 121 -16.45 -9.40 0.90
N ASP A 122 -17.00 -10.40 0.20
CA ASP A 122 -17.66 -11.56 0.82
C ASP A 122 -16.70 -12.46 1.59
N ARG A 123 -15.43 -12.46 1.20
CA ARG A 123 -14.34 -13.24 1.80
C ARG A 123 -13.58 -12.47 2.89
N LEU A 124 -13.83 -11.16 3.00
CA LEU A 124 -13.08 -10.29 3.92
C LEU A 124 -13.45 -10.62 5.37
N PRO A 125 -12.49 -11.00 6.23
CA PRO A 125 -12.74 -11.17 7.65
C PRO A 125 -13.23 -9.89 8.32
N VAL A 126 -13.93 -10.00 9.45
CA VAL A 126 -14.49 -8.85 10.18
C VAL A 126 -13.46 -7.75 10.46
N ASP A 127 -12.25 -8.12 10.89
CA ASP A 127 -11.14 -7.18 11.13
C ASP A 127 -10.10 -7.20 10.02
N GLY A 128 -10.47 -7.76 8.85
CA GLY A 128 -9.60 -7.84 7.69
C GLY A 128 -9.40 -6.49 7.01
N ILE A 129 -8.41 -6.43 6.15
CA ILE A 129 -8.10 -5.27 5.33
C ILE A 129 -8.08 -5.68 3.86
N LEU A 130 -8.72 -4.88 3.01
CA LEU A 130 -8.74 -5.06 1.55
C LEU A 130 -7.73 -4.14 0.90
N GLY A 131 -6.85 -4.67 0.07
CA GLY A 131 -5.96 -3.90 -0.77
C GLY A 131 -6.71 -3.25 -1.94
N ILE A 132 -6.48 -1.97 -2.18
CA ILE A 132 -7.00 -1.21 -3.33
C ILE A 132 -5.81 -0.71 -4.12
N SER A 133 -5.66 -1.21 -5.34
CA SER A 133 -4.48 -0.96 -6.18
C SER A 133 -4.86 -0.20 -7.46
N PRO A 134 -4.80 1.14 -7.45
CA PRO A 134 -4.94 1.91 -8.68
C PRO A 134 -3.72 1.71 -9.58
N ARG A 135 -3.94 1.74 -10.88
CA ARG A 135 -2.86 1.62 -11.88
C ARG A 135 -1.91 2.81 -11.84
N ASN A 136 -0.61 2.53 -11.88
CA ASN A 136 0.43 3.57 -11.88
C ASN A 136 0.76 4.13 -13.28
N ASP A 137 0.34 3.44 -14.33
CA ASP A 137 0.58 3.79 -15.73
C ASP A 137 -0.56 4.61 -16.38
N VAL A 138 -1.57 5.01 -15.60
CA VAL A 138 -2.65 5.87 -16.03
C VAL A 138 -2.60 7.25 -15.33
N SER A 139 -3.35 8.22 -15.84
CA SER A 139 -3.41 9.55 -15.24
C SER A 139 -3.98 9.55 -13.83
N LEU A 140 -3.58 10.52 -13.00
CA LEU A 140 -4.15 10.68 -11.66
C LEU A 140 -5.68 10.86 -11.72
N LYS A 141 -6.18 11.55 -12.74
CA LYS A 141 -7.63 11.73 -12.97
C LYS A 141 -8.33 10.37 -13.13
N SER A 142 -7.82 9.49 -13.99
CA SER A 142 -8.38 8.14 -14.20
C SER A 142 -8.37 7.31 -12.92
N ARG A 143 -7.30 7.39 -12.13
CA ARG A 143 -7.21 6.72 -10.81
C ARG A 143 -8.29 7.22 -9.86
N ILE A 144 -8.48 8.53 -9.76
CA ILE A 144 -9.49 9.16 -8.89
C ILE A 144 -10.90 8.78 -9.35
N GLU A 145 -11.18 8.80 -10.66
CA GLU A 145 -12.48 8.37 -11.20
C GLU A 145 -12.80 6.93 -10.81
N TRP A 146 -11.84 6.01 -10.97
CA TRP A 146 -12.01 4.63 -10.55
C TRP A 146 -12.18 4.49 -9.02
N GLN A 147 -11.37 5.17 -8.22
CA GLN A 147 -11.51 5.19 -6.76
C GLN A 147 -12.90 5.67 -6.32
N ASN A 148 -13.45 6.67 -6.98
CA ASN A 148 -14.82 7.15 -6.72
C ASN A 148 -15.88 6.09 -7.06
N LEU A 149 -15.68 5.28 -8.10
CA LEU A 149 -16.59 4.16 -8.42
C LEU A 149 -16.53 3.09 -7.32
N VAL A 150 -15.32 2.72 -6.88
CA VAL A 150 -15.13 1.77 -5.77
C VAL A 150 -15.77 2.30 -4.49
N LEU A 151 -15.52 3.57 -4.14
CA LEU A 151 -16.10 4.18 -2.94
C LEU A 151 -17.64 4.19 -3.00
N ARG A 152 -18.22 4.53 -4.13
CA ARG A 152 -19.67 4.51 -4.31
C ARG A 152 -20.24 3.12 -4.07
N HIS A 153 -19.59 2.08 -4.59
CA HIS A 153 -19.98 0.70 -4.41
C HIS A 153 -19.90 0.27 -2.93
N LEU A 154 -18.79 0.57 -2.25
CA LEU A 154 -18.62 0.31 -0.83
C LEU A 154 -19.65 1.07 0.03
N TYR A 155 -19.90 2.34 -0.30
CA TYR A 155 -20.90 3.14 0.39
C TYR A 155 -22.31 2.60 0.24
N GLN A 156 -22.69 2.17 -0.96
CA GLN A 156 -24.00 1.56 -1.20
C GLN A 156 -24.21 0.24 -0.41
N ARG A 157 -23.12 -0.50 -0.19
CA ARG A 157 -23.15 -1.77 0.53
C ARG A 157 -23.09 -1.62 2.06
N TYR A 158 -22.31 -0.67 2.57
CA TYR A 158 -21.99 -0.59 4.00
C TYR A 158 -22.36 0.73 4.67
N GLY A 159 -22.60 1.80 3.92
CA GLY A 159 -22.65 3.17 4.44
C GLY A 159 -21.27 3.66 4.91
N PHE A 160 -21.11 4.95 5.22
CA PHE A 160 -19.83 5.51 5.67
C PHE A 160 -19.38 5.02 7.05
N GLU A 161 -20.33 4.72 7.93
CA GLU A 161 -20.02 4.30 9.30
C GLU A 161 -19.48 2.85 9.39
N ASN A 162 -19.69 2.03 8.37
CA ASN A 162 -19.32 0.62 8.37
C ASN A 162 -18.43 0.24 7.17
N LEU A 163 -17.75 1.21 6.57
CA LEU A 163 -16.81 0.92 5.49
C LEU A 163 -15.75 -0.09 5.96
N PRO A 164 -15.42 -1.08 5.14
CA PRO A 164 -14.33 -2.00 5.45
C PRO A 164 -13.00 -1.27 5.50
N LYS A 165 -12.06 -1.78 6.28
CA LYS A 165 -10.67 -1.29 6.26
C LYS A 165 -10.07 -1.53 4.88
N THR A 166 -9.48 -0.50 4.31
CA THR A 166 -8.82 -0.58 3.00
C THR A 166 -7.39 -0.07 3.07
N HIS A 167 -6.50 -0.71 2.32
CA HIS A 167 -5.12 -0.28 2.15
C HIS A 167 -4.89 0.17 0.71
N GLY A 168 -4.43 1.40 0.52
CA GLY A 168 -4.08 1.91 -0.82
C GLY A 168 -2.64 1.57 -1.17
N LEU A 169 -2.45 0.60 -2.08
CA LEU A 169 -1.12 0.22 -2.56
C LEU A 169 -0.56 1.28 -3.49
N ALA A 170 0.65 1.73 -3.21
CA ALA A 170 1.35 2.80 -3.95
C ALA A 170 0.56 4.12 -4.04
N VAL A 171 -0.27 4.42 -3.03
CA VAL A 171 -1.12 5.61 -2.98
C VAL A 171 -0.58 6.61 -1.97
N THR A 172 0.02 7.71 -2.43
CA THR A 172 0.42 8.84 -1.58
C THR A 172 0.10 10.20 -2.19
N ALA A 173 -0.54 10.22 -3.38
CA ALA A 173 -1.04 11.46 -3.95
C ALA A 173 -2.18 12.02 -3.08
N LEU A 174 -2.05 13.26 -2.62
CA LEU A 174 -3.01 13.89 -1.72
C LEU A 174 -4.44 13.87 -2.27
N ASP A 175 -4.60 14.10 -3.57
CA ASP A 175 -5.91 14.10 -4.22
C ASP A 175 -6.55 12.70 -4.26
N SER A 176 -5.76 11.63 -4.41
CA SER A 176 -6.25 10.25 -4.25
C SER A 176 -6.74 9.97 -2.82
N MET A 177 -5.98 10.42 -1.81
CA MET A 177 -6.35 10.23 -0.41
C MET A 177 -7.58 11.06 -0.01
N LYS A 178 -7.82 12.21 -0.68
CA LYS A 178 -9.05 13.01 -0.51
C LYS A 178 -10.24 12.41 -1.24
N ALA A 179 -10.01 11.62 -2.27
CA ALA A 179 -11.05 10.98 -3.09
C ALA A 179 -11.54 9.65 -2.51
N PHE A 180 -10.72 8.97 -1.69
CA PHE A 180 -11.05 7.67 -1.14
C PHE A 180 -10.60 7.52 0.33
N PRO A 181 -11.47 7.01 1.23
CA PRO A 181 -11.20 6.89 2.66
C PRO A 181 -10.34 5.66 3.00
N TYR A 182 -9.09 5.66 2.59
CA TYR A 182 -8.17 4.60 2.97
C TYR A 182 -7.95 4.55 4.48
N TYR A 183 -8.00 3.35 5.06
CA TYR A 183 -7.55 3.12 6.44
C TYR A 183 -6.02 3.28 6.55
N SER A 184 -5.29 2.81 5.55
CA SER A 184 -3.84 2.97 5.43
C SER A 184 -3.41 3.10 3.98
N VAL A 185 -2.24 3.67 3.74
CA VAL A 185 -1.62 3.78 2.42
C VAL A 185 -0.12 3.56 2.52
N ASP A 186 0.49 3.14 1.42
CA ASP A 186 1.94 3.05 1.27
C ASP A 186 2.42 3.66 -0.04
N SER A 187 3.69 3.95 -0.12
CA SER A 187 4.40 4.25 -1.37
C SER A 187 5.90 4.36 -1.11
N SER A 188 6.70 4.12 -2.14
CA SER A 188 8.14 4.41 -2.11
C SER A 188 8.48 5.90 -2.26
N THR A 189 7.51 6.79 -2.42
CA THR A 189 7.73 8.23 -2.66
C THR A 189 8.48 8.92 -1.52
N TRP A 190 8.34 8.45 -0.29
CA TRP A 190 9.07 8.97 0.87
C TRP A 190 10.59 8.77 0.76
N THR A 191 11.05 7.80 -0.05
CA THR A 191 12.47 7.55 -0.33
C THR A 191 13.02 8.43 -1.47
N THR A 192 12.23 9.35 -2.00
CA THR A 192 12.59 10.21 -3.14
C THR A 192 13.87 10.97 -2.88
N SER A 193 14.11 11.41 -1.64
CA SER A 193 15.36 12.11 -1.25
C SER A 193 16.62 11.28 -1.52
N MET A 194 16.53 9.94 -1.39
CA MET A 194 17.66 9.04 -1.69
C MET A 194 17.93 8.92 -3.20
N ARG A 195 16.87 8.98 -4.02
CA ARG A 195 16.97 8.73 -5.46
C ARG A 195 17.24 9.99 -6.28
N PHE A 196 16.70 11.12 -5.84
CA PHE A 196 16.63 12.34 -6.64
C PHE A 196 17.10 13.60 -5.90
N GLY A 197 17.68 13.47 -4.71
CA GLY A 197 18.08 14.64 -3.89
C GLY A 197 16.88 15.54 -3.55
N GLN A 198 15.74 14.95 -3.22
CA GLN A 198 14.48 15.65 -2.95
C GLN A 198 13.88 15.19 -1.62
N TYR A 199 12.99 16.00 -1.06
CA TYR A 199 12.11 15.64 0.05
C TYR A 199 10.65 15.94 -0.30
N ILE A 200 9.73 15.34 0.41
CA ILE A 200 8.29 15.57 0.22
C ILE A 200 7.79 16.57 1.25
N THR A 201 7.08 17.59 0.79
CA THR A 201 6.45 18.60 1.64
C THR A 201 5.10 18.08 2.17
N GLU A 202 4.58 18.76 3.18
CA GLU A 202 3.23 18.55 3.74
C GLU A 202 2.08 18.67 2.72
N TRP A 203 2.37 19.27 1.57
CA TRP A 203 1.44 19.37 0.43
C TRP A 203 1.63 18.25 -0.60
N GLY A 204 2.43 17.22 -0.28
CA GLY A 204 2.73 16.10 -1.18
C GLY A 204 3.61 16.49 -2.39
N LYS A 205 4.23 17.66 -2.38
CA LYS A 205 5.10 18.13 -3.46
C LYS A 205 6.56 17.81 -3.16
N ALA A 206 7.26 17.31 -4.18
CA ALA A 206 8.71 17.13 -4.09
C ALA A 206 9.42 18.50 -4.20
N LYS A 207 10.37 18.74 -3.30
CA LYS A 207 11.29 19.89 -3.32
C LYS A 207 12.73 19.43 -3.20
N LYS A 208 13.67 20.25 -3.65
CA LYS A 208 15.10 19.93 -3.58
C LYS A 208 15.60 19.96 -2.16
N LEU A 209 16.50 19.06 -1.81
CA LEU A 209 17.12 18.99 -0.49
C LEU A 209 17.94 20.25 -0.15
N ASP A 210 18.55 20.90 -1.15
CA ASP A 210 19.31 22.13 -0.98
C ASP A 210 18.47 23.32 -0.45
N GLU A 211 17.13 23.22 -0.51
CA GLU A 211 16.24 24.23 0.09
C GLU A 211 16.17 24.15 1.63
N ILE A 212 16.50 23.00 2.21
CA ILE A 212 16.41 22.75 3.67
C ILE A 212 17.76 22.45 4.32
N ILE A 213 18.80 22.20 3.53
CA ILE A 213 20.16 21.95 4.03
C ILE A 213 20.91 23.28 4.11
N PRO A 214 21.60 23.57 5.24
CA PRO A 214 22.45 24.75 5.34
C PRO A 214 23.48 24.77 4.23
N LYS A 215 23.67 25.93 3.58
CA LYS A 215 24.68 26.13 2.53
C LYS A 215 26.13 26.08 3.06
N SER A 216 26.33 25.95 4.35
CA SER A 216 27.60 25.96 5.06
C SER A 216 28.48 24.73 4.83
N GLY A 217 28.03 23.72 4.07
CA GLY A 217 28.85 22.53 3.80
C GLY A 217 29.08 21.60 5.01
N GLU A 218 28.33 21.79 6.10
CA GLU A 218 28.48 21.03 7.34
C GLU A 218 27.93 19.61 7.30
N LEU A 219 27.02 19.31 6.35
CA LEU A 219 26.46 17.99 6.20
C LEU A 219 27.10 17.22 5.05
N ASN A 220 27.54 16.00 5.31
CA ASN A 220 27.93 15.09 4.24
C ASN A 220 26.67 14.57 3.48
N SER A 221 26.89 13.94 2.34
CA SER A 221 25.78 13.49 1.46
C SER A 221 24.82 12.50 2.14
N LYS A 222 25.31 11.67 3.09
CA LYS A 222 24.48 10.71 3.83
C LYS A 222 23.59 11.43 4.84
N GLU A 223 24.14 12.40 5.57
CA GLU A 223 23.38 13.22 6.52
C GLU A 223 22.29 14.03 5.82
N ALA A 224 22.61 14.62 4.66
CA ALA A 224 21.65 15.33 3.82
C ALA A 224 20.47 14.43 3.40
N VAL A 225 20.74 13.19 2.99
CA VAL A 225 19.71 12.20 2.64
C VAL A 225 18.84 11.86 3.85
N LEU A 226 19.43 11.65 5.03
CA LEU A 226 18.68 11.35 6.25
C LEU A 226 17.76 12.51 6.66
N VAL A 227 18.20 13.75 6.54
CA VAL A 227 17.37 14.95 6.76
C VAL A 227 16.16 14.95 5.82
N GLY A 228 16.36 14.69 4.53
CA GLY A 228 15.29 14.62 3.55
C GLY A 228 14.29 13.49 3.81
N LEU A 229 14.78 12.30 4.20
CA LEU A 229 13.94 11.17 4.58
C LEU A 229 13.08 11.51 5.80
N ARG A 230 13.70 12.01 6.86
CA ARG A 230 13.00 12.42 8.08
C ARG A 230 11.93 13.45 7.78
N LYS A 231 12.26 14.48 7.00
CA LYS A 231 11.29 15.51 6.60
C LYS A 231 10.14 14.96 5.78
N SER A 232 10.40 14.02 4.87
CA SER A 232 9.36 13.36 4.09
C SER A 232 8.41 12.53 4.98
N VAL A 233 8.94 11.78 5.96
CA VAL A 233 8.13 11.00 6.91
C VAL A 233 7.27 11.92 7.79
N GLU A 234 7.83 13.00 8.33
CA GLU A 234 7.10 14.00 9.11
C GLU A 234 5.96 14.64 8.29
N SER A 235 6.24 14.99 7.03
CA SER A 235 5.24 15.55 6.11
C SER A 235 4.09 14.58 5.85
N TYR A 236 4.37 13.31 5.61
CA TYR A 236 3.32 12.30 5.44
C TYR A 236 2.52 12.04 6.71
N ALA A 237 3.14 12.06 7.87
CA ALA A 237 2.44 11.95 9.15
C ALA A 237 1.44 13.11 9.33
N HIS A 238 1.85 14.33 9.00
CA HIS A 238 0.99 15.51 9.02
C HIS A 238 -0.18 15.38 8.03
N VAL A 239 0.10 15.01 6.78
CA VAL A 239 -0.93 14.72 5.77
C VAL A 239 -1.91 13.66 6.26
N GLY A 240 -1.41 12.57 6.86
CA GLY A 240 -2.21 11.50 7.40
C GLY A 240 -3.23 11.97 8.42
N THR A 241 -2.81 12.84 9.35
CA THR A 241 -3.71 13.45 10.35
C THR A 241 -4.80 14.29 9.69
N GLY A 242 -4.44 15.14 8.73
CA GLY A 242 -5.39 15.99 8.01
C GLY A 242 -6.41 15.19 7.20
N ILE A 243 -5.98 14.13 6.53
CA ILE A 243 -6.87 13.24 5.76
C ILE A 243 -7.79 12.44 6.69
N THR A 244 -7.31 11.96 7.83
CA THR A 244 -8.14 11.31 8.84
C THR A 244 -9.29 12.23 9.28
N SER A 245 -8.96 13.45 9.72
CA SER A 245 -9.96 14.43 10.13
C SER A 245 -10.96 14.77 9.03
N LEU A 246 -10.50 14.88 7.77
CA LEU A 246 -11.38 15.12 6.63
C LEU A 246 -12.44 14.02 6.46
N TRP A 247 -12.03 12.76 6.56
CA TRP A 247 -12.95 11.64 6.36
C TRP A 247 -13.86 11.41 7.58
N GLU A 248 -13.38 11.65 8.80
CA GLU A 248 -14.21 11.65 10.01
C GLU A 248 -15.32 12.69 9.91
N GLN A 249 -15.02 13.92 9.45
CA GLN A 249 -16.02 14.95 9.19
C GLN A 249 -17.05 14.56 8.12
N ARG A 250 -16.68 13.67 7.20
CA ARG A 250 -17.58 13.09 6.18
C ARG A 250 -18.36 11.88 6.67
N GLY A 251 -18.21 11.49 7.93
CA GLY A 251 -18.95 10.41 8.57
C GLY A 251 -18.29 9.04 8.53
N VAL A 252 -17.02 8.95 8.08
CA VAL A 252 -16.26 7.69 8.15
C VAL A 252 -15.80 7.45 9.58
N LYS A 253 -16.09 6.26 10.12
CA LYS A 253 -15.63 5.82 11.44
C LYS A 253 -14.62 4.68 11.28
N TRP A 254 -13.37 4.96 11.60
CA TRP A 254 -12.34 3.94 11.64
C TRP A 254 -12.50 3.08 12.89
N LYS A 255 -12.74 1.79 12.72
CA LYS A 255 -12.73 0.83 13.84
C LYS A 255 -11.26 0.38 14.05
N ASP A 256 -10.73 0.63 15.23
CA ASP A 256 -9.39 0.16 15.62
C ASP A 256 -9.40 -1.32 15.96
#